data_d954419c1da4edb8eb0ce9b1734002bf
#
_entry.id   d954419c1da4edb8eb0ce9b1734002bf
#
_cell.length_a   1.000
_cell.length_b   1.000
_cell.length_c   1.000
_cell.angle_alpha   90.00
_cell.angle_beta   90.00
_cell.angle_gamma   90.00
#
_symmetry.space_group_name_H-M   'P 1'
#
loop_
_entity.id
_entity.type
_entity.pdbx_description
1 polymer ?
#
loop_
_entity_poly.entity_id
_entity_poly.type
_entity_poly.pdbx_seq_one_letter_code
_entity_poly.pdbx_strand_id
1 'polypeptide(L)'
;MSKTTRKHSDLIYELEDKPPFYQTLMGAVTHLLAIFVPMVTPALIVGGALGLSTEITAYLVSMAMIASGIGTWLQVNRYGPIGSGLLSIQSVNFSFVTVMIALGGAMKKDGIHEELIVSTLLGVSFVGAFLVMGSSFVLPYLKRVITPTVSGVVVLMIGLSLIKVGIIDFGGGFSAMSSGTFGKYEHIGLGLLVLCVIVAFNCSRSPLLRMSGIAIGLMVGYAVALMLGMVDFSALENLPLITVPIPFKYGFSFDFHAFMLAGTIYLLSVLEAVGDITATAMVSHRDIQGPEFQKRLSGGVLADGLVSVIASALGSLPLTTFAQNNGVIQMTGVASRHVGKFIAVILVLLGLFPVVGRFFTTIPSPVMGGAMVIMFSMIAIAGGRIIISHGFDRRETLIVATSLGLGLGVSYDPNVFKVLPAGIYMLVENPICAGGITAIIMNLVLPQSRKRKAAVRDAEAVEVIQLSDKPDVIFTARSAGQPLASKGEGSPEPVPGQAVAPQVERI
;
A
#
# COMPACT_ATOMS: atom_id res chain seq x y z
N MET A 1 20.40 16.89 -33.96
CA MET A 1 20.60 15.77 -33.04
C MET A 1 21.25 16.32 -31.77
N SER A 2 20.42 16.69 -30.78
CA SER A 2 20.88 17.25 -29.50
C SER A 2 21.31 16.10 -28.60
N LYS A 3 22.57 16.03 -28.21
CA LYS A 3 23.08 15.19 -27.14
C LYS A 3 22.57 15.76 -25.81
N THR A 4 21.41 15.29 -25.36
CA THR A 4 20.96 15.53 -24.01
C THR A 4 21.93 14.84 -23.06
N THR A 5 22.66 15.62 -22.29
CA THR A 5 23.49 15.18 -21.17
C THR A 5 22.61 14.28 -20.25
N ARG A 6 22.86 12.96 -20.28
CA ARG A 6 22.33 12.04 -19.27
C ARG A 6 22.85 12.53 -17.91
N LYS A 7 21.98 13.16 -17.11
CA LYS A 7 22.18 13.19 -15.66
C LYS A 7 22.35 11.74 -15.23
N HIS A 8 23.38 11.44 -14.43
CA HIS A 8 23.55 10.13 -13.81
C HIS A 8 22.27 9.84 -13.00
N SER A 9 21.33 9.08 -13.60
CA SER A 9 20.21 8.51 -12.87
C SER A 9 20.71 7.24 -12.22
N ASP A 10 20.41 7.04 -10.94
CA ASP A 10 20.69 5.79 -10.23
C ASP A 10 19.86 4.60 -10.78
N LEU A 11 19.00 4.87 -11.77
CA LEU A 11 18.19 3.88 -12.44
C LEU A 11 18.95 3.25 -13.62
N ILE A 12 18.97 1.92 -13.64
CA ILE A 12 19.51 1.12 -14.76
C ILE A 12 18.51 1.13 -15.92
N TYR A 13 17.21 0.99 -15.60
CA TYR A 13 16.11 1.06 -16.56
C TYR A 13 15.06 2.06 -16.09
N GLU A 14 14.86 3.09 -16.89
CA GLU A 14 13.83 4.10 -16.68
C GLU A 14 12.42 3.56 -17.01
N LEU A 15 11.40 4.33 -16.70
CA LEU A 15 9.99 3.93 -16.79
C LEU A 15 9.56 3.40 -18.16
N GLU A 16 10.04 4.06 -19.25
CA GLU A 16 9.64 3.72 -20.62
C GLU A 16 10.61 2.76 -21.31
N ASP A 17 11.71 2.40 -20.66
CA ASP A 17 12.69 1.49 -21.22
C ASP A 17 12.10 0.09 -21.44
N LYS A 18 12.52 -0.54 -22.52
CA LYS A 18 12.18 -1.93 -22.87
C LYS A 18 13.43 -2.77 -22.85
N PRO A 19 13.85 -3.31 -21.68
CA PRO A 19 15.01 -4.19 -21.63
C PRO A 19 14.83 -5.42 -22.53
N PRO A 20 15.90 -6.07 -22.99
CA PRO A 20 15.84 -7.35 -23.68
C PRO A 20 15.10 -8.39 -22.86
N PHE A 21 14.50 -9.42 -23.51
CA PHE A 21 13.65 -10.43 -22.86
C PHE A 21 14.28 -11.03 -21.60
N TYR A 22 15.55 -11.47 -21.68
CA TYR A 22 16.22 -12.08 -20.53
C TYR A 22 16.33 -11.11 -19.34
N GLN A 23 16.72 -9.86 -19.58
CA GLN A 23 16.86 -8.84 -18.54
C GLN A 23 15.50 -8.46 -17.96
N THR A 24 14.45 -8.39 -18.80
CA THR A 24 13.07 -8.17 -18.38
C THR A 24 12.58 -9.29 -17.47
N LEU A 25 12.83 -10.54 -17.85
CA LEU A 25 12.45 -11.72 -17.05
C LEU A 25 13.20 -11.76 -15.72
N MET A 26 14.51 -11.54 -15.73
CA MET A 26 15.32 -11.48 -14.50
C MET A 26 14.87 -10.35 -13.58
N GLY A 27 14.58 -9.16 -14.12
CA GLY A 27 14.02 -8.05 -13.37
C GLY A 27 12.66 -8.44 -12.76
N ALA A 28 11.78 -9.05 -13.53
CA ALA A 28 10.47 -9.50 -13.04
C ALA A 28 10.59 -10.54 -11.91
N VAL A 29 11.45 -11.53 -12.08
CA VAL A 29 11.71 -12.55 -11.03
C VAL A 29 12.28 -11.88 -9.77
N THR A 30 13.18 -10.92 -9.91
CA THR A 30 13.78 -10.21 -8.78
C THR A 30 12.72 -9.44 -7.99
N HIS A 31 11.81 -8.73 -8.66
CA HIS A 31 10.68 -8.07 -8.00
C HIS A 31 9.76 -9.08 -7.32
N LEU A 32 9.43 -10.18 -8.01
CA LEU A 32 8.57 -11.22 -7.44
C LEU A 32 9.16 -11.86 -6.18
N LEU A 33 10.44 -12.19 -6.15
CA LEU A 33 11.10 -12.77 -4.96
C LEU A 33 10.97 -11.87 -3.72
N ALA A 34 10.96 -10.54 -3.93
CA ALA A 34 10.81 -9.60 -2.83
C ALA A 34 9.38 -9.43 -2.34
N ILE A 35 8.38 -9.53 -3.24
CA ILE A 35 7.00 -9.16 -2.95
C ILE A 35 6.04 -10.35 -2.87
N PHE A 36 6.44 -11.51 -3.35
CA PHE A 36 5.55 -12.67 -3.49
C PHE A 36 4.96 -13.11 -2.16
N VAL A 37 5.79 -13.25 -1.14
CA VAL A 37 5.35 -13.66 0.20
C VAL A 37 4.41 -12.63 0.82
N PRO A 38 4.78 -11.34 0.90
CA PRO A 38 3.86 -10.31 1.39
C PRO A 38 2.52 -10.27 0.66
N MET A 39 2.49 -10.62 -0.62
CA MET A 39 1.27 -10.61 -1.43
C MET A 39 0.25 -11.67 -0.99
N VAL A 40 0.71 -12.87 -0.63
CA VAL A 40 -0.18 -13.99 -0.23
C VAL A 40 -0.52 -13.97 1.26
N THR A 41 0.32 -13.31 2.06
CA THR A 41 0.23 -13.25 3.51
C THR A 41 -1.14 -12.78 4.03
N PRO A 42 -1.80 -11.72 3.51
CA PRO A 42 -3.09 -11.27 4.03
C PRO A 42 -4.17 -12.36 3.95
N ALA A 43 -4.22 -13.12 2.85
CA ALA A 43 -5.17 -14.22 2.69
C ALA A 43 -4.91 -15.35 3.70
N LEU A 44 -3.64 -15.66 3.96
CA LEU A 44 -3.24 -16.67 4.95
C LEU A 44 -3.59 -16.22 6.37
N ILE A 45 -3.34 -14.95 6.71
CA ILE A 45 -3.67 -14.38 8.03
C ILE A 45 -5.19 -14.44 8.27
N VAL A 46 -5.98 -13.98 7.33
CA VAL A 46 -7.45 -13.98 7.45
C VAL A 46 -7.97 -15.40 7.53
N GLY A 47 -7.48 -16.30 6.67
CA GLY A 47 -7.84 -17.72 6.70
C GLY A 47 -7.51 -18.39 8.03
N GLY A 48 -6.30 -18.20 8.54
CA GLY A 48 -5.84 -18.75 9.82
C GLY A 48 -6.58 -18.17 11.02
N ALA A 49 -6.75 -16.83 11.08
CA ALA A 49 -7.43 -16.16 12.19
C ALA A 49 -8.91 -16.52 12.27
N LEU A 50 -9.59 -16.67 11.13
CA LEU A 50 -10.99 -17.09 11.07
C LEU A 50 -11.14 -18.61 11.15
N GLY A 51 -10.04 -19.37 11.05
CA GLY A 51 -10.06 -20.84 11.00
C GLY A 51 -10.86 -21.37 9.82
N LEU A 52 -10.66 -20.73 8.65
CA LEU A 52 -11.26 -21.20 7.41
C LEU A 52 -10.60 -22.52 6.95
N SER A 53 -11.36 -23.32 6.22
CA SER A 53 -10.82 -24.53 5.64
C SER A 53 -9.60 -24.25 4.74
N THR A 54 -8.70 -25.23 4.64
CA THR A 54 -7.51 -25.15 3.79
C THR A 54 -7.89 -24.89 2.33
N GLU A 55 -9.02 -25.43 1.89
CA GLU A 55 -9.52 -25.24 0.53
C GLU A 55 -9.89 -23.77 0.26
N ILE A 56 -10.68 -23.17 1.14
CA ILE A 56 -11.08 -21.76 1.03
C ILE A 56 -9.84 -20.86 1.09
N THR A 57 -8.96 -21.08 2.06
CA THR A 57 -7.75 -20.26 2.24
C THR A 57 -6.83 -20.35 1.01
N ALA A 58 -6.60 -21.54 0.46
CA ALA A 58 -5.80 -21.72 -0.74
C ALA A 58 -6.44 -21.07 -1.98
N TYR A 59 -7.77 -21.11 -2.09
CA TYR A 59 -8.48 -20.42 -3.16
C TYR A 59 -8.33 -18.88 -3.04
N LEU A 60 -8.49 -18.33 -1.84
CA LEU A 60 -8.24 -16.89 -1.58
C LEU A 60 -6.81 -16.49 -2.00
N VAL A 61 -5.80 -17.31 -1.67
CA VAL A 61 -4.39 -17.08 -2.06
C VAL A 61 -4.24 -17.11 -3.59
N SER A 62 -4.82 -18.12 -4.27
CA SER A 62 -4.74 -18.23 -5.72
C SER A 62 -5.40 -17.05 -6.42
N MET A 63 -6.59 -16.63 -5.94
CA MET A 63 -7.30 -15.49 -6.50
C MET A 63 -6.59 -14.17 -6.18
N ALA A 64 -5.91 -14.06 -5.05
CA ALA A 64 -5.07 -12.91 -4.72
C ALA A 64 -3.95 -12.73 -5.76
N MET A 65 -3.28 -13.82 -6.15
CA MET A 65 -2.23 -13.78 -7.19
C MET A 65 -2.79 -13.38 -8.56
N ILE A 66 -3.92 -13.99 -8.98
CA ILE A 66 -4.56 -13.67 -10.27
C ILE A 66 -5.00 -12.20 -10.29
N ALA A 67 -5.71 -11.75 -9.25
CA ALA A 67 -6.18 -10.37 -9.16
C ALA A 67 -5.03 -9.37 -9.10
N SER A 68 -3.95 -9.68 -8.36
CA SER A 68 -2.73 -8.86 -8.33
C SER A 68 -2.07 -8.76 -9.70
N GLY A 69 -2.05 -9.86 -10.46
CA GLY A 69 -1.54 -9.85 -11.83
C GLY A 69 -2.39 -8.96 -12.75
N ILE A 70 -3.72 -9.11 -12.73
CA ILE A 70 -4.64 -8.27 -13.50
C ILE A 70 -4.47 -6.80 -13.10
N GLY A 71 -4.41 -6.51 -11.80
CA GLY A 71 -4.26 -5.17 -11.27
C GLY A 71 -2.93 -4.52 -11.67
N THR A 72 -1.84 -5.26 -11.56
CA THR A 72 -0.52 -4.81 -11.99
C THR A 72 -0.52 -4.49 -13.48
N TRP A 73 -1.15 -5.33 -14.29
CA TRP A 73 -1.29 -5.07 -15.73
C TRP A 73 -2.04 -3.76 -16.02
N LEU A 74 -3.15 -3.49 -15.31
CA LEU A 74 -3.92 -2.25 -15.45
C LEU A 74 -3.10 -1.04 -15.00
N GLN A 75 -2.38 -1.14 -13.90
CA GLN A 75 -1.56 -0.04 -13.36
C GLN A 75 -0.42 0.37 -14.31
N VAL A 76 0.32 -0.59 -14.86
CA VAL A 76 1.49 -0.29 -15.69
C VAL A 76 1.14 0.17 -17.10
N ASN A 77 -0.01 -0.25 -17.65
CA ASN A 77 -0.38 0.08 -19.03
C ASN A 77 -1.10 1.41 -19.20
N ARG A 78 -1.86 1.87 -18.20
CA ARG A 78 -2.65 3.10 -18.23
C ARG A 78 -3.63 3.12 -19.42
N TYR A 79 -4.80 2.54 -19.22
CA TYR A 79 -5.88 2.53 -20.22
C TYR A 79 -6.81 3.74 -20.03
N GLY A 80 -6.64 4.80 -20.82
CA GLY A 80 -7.40 6.03 -20.69
C GLY A 80 -7.22 6.66 -19.29
N PRO A 81 -8.31 6.75 -18.47
CA PRO A 81 -8.22 7.28 -17.11
C PRO A 81 -7.74 6.24 -16.08
N ILE A 82 -7.65 4.96 -16.43
CA ILE A 82 -7.33 3.85 -15.50
C ILE A 82 -5.84 3.57 -15.52
N GLY A 83 -5.23 3.48 -14.34
CA GLY A 83 -3.82 3.15 -14.15
C GLY A 83 -2.91 4.37 -13.99
N SER A 84 -1.87 4.21 -13.18
CA SER A 84 -0.85 5.24 -12.93
C SER A 84 0.16 5.34 -14.07
N GLY A 85 0.37 4.26 -14.83
CA GLY A 85 1.43 4.13 -15.83
C GLY A 85 2.83 4.08 -15.21
N LEU A 86 2.94 3.70 -13.94
CA LEU A 86 4.19 3.47 -13.20
C LEU A 86 4.41 1.97 -13.02
N LEU A 87 5.63 1.56 -12.65
CA LEU A 87 5.89 0.19 -12.18
C LEU A 87 5.28 0.05 -10.76
N SER A 88 3.95 0.08 -10.69
CA SER A 88 3.19 -0.06 -9.46
C SER A 88 2.55 -1.44 -9.43
N ILE A 89 3.03 -2.29 -8.53
CA ILE A 89 2.55 -3.66 -8.41
C ILE A 89 1.35 -3.64 -7.46
N GLN A 90 0.31 -4.39 -7.82
CA GLN A 90 -0.89 -4.57 -7.01
C GLN A 90 -0.73 -5.76 -6.08
N SER A 91 -1.21 -5.62 -4.86
CA SER A 91 -1.23 -6.68 -3.85
C SER A 91 -2.47 -6.56 -2.98
N VAL A 92 -2.80 -7.64 -2.27
CA VAL A 92 -3.85 -7.58 -1.25
C VAL A 92 -3.48 -6.54 -0.19
N ASN A 93 -4.43 -5.68 0.10
CA ASN A 93 -4.23 -4.56 1.01
C ASN A 93 -4.27 -5.01 2.48
N PHE A 94 -3.18 -4.80 3.19
CA PHE A 94 -3.04 -5.14 4.61
C PHE A 94 -3.97 -4.35 5.53
N SER A 95 -4.43 -3.17 5.12
CA SER A 95 -5.36 -2.33 5.90
C SER A 95 -6.66 -3.04 6.22
N PHE A 96 -7.11 -3.95 5.33
CA PHE A 96 -8.35 -4.69 5.50
C PHE A 96 -8.23 -5.90 6.41
N VAL A 97 -7.03 -6.43 6.66
CA VAL A 97 -6.82 -7.68 7.41
C VAL A 97 -7.48 -7.61 8.80
N THR A 98 -7.24 -6.54 9.55
CA THR A 98 -7.77 -6.39 10.91
C THR A 98 -9.30 -6.30 10.92
N VAL A 99 -9.89 -5.58 9.97
CA VAL A 99 -11.35 -5.44 9.84
C VAL A 99 -11.99 -6.75 9.39
N MET A 100 -11.39 -7.45 8.42
CA MET A 100 -11.90 -8.75 7.97
C MET A 100 -11.88 -9.79 9.09
N ILE A 101 -10.81 -9.81 9.91
CA ILE A 101 -10.73 -10.69 11.09
C ILE A 101 -11.79 -10.31 12.13
N ALA A 102 -11.98 -9.01 12.39
CA ALA A 102 -12.98 -8.55 13.36
C ALA A 102 -14.40 -8.92 12.92
N LEU A 103 -14.77 -8.61 11.67
CA LEU A 103 -16.08 -8.91 11.09
C LEU A 103 -16.34 -10.42 11.02
N GLY A 104 -15.42 -11.18 10.41
CA GLY A 104 -15.56 -12.63 10.28
C GLY A 104 -15.54 -13.33 11.63
N GLY A 105 -14.73 -12.82 12.59
CA GLY A 105 -14.69 -13.35 13.97
C GLY A 105 -15.98 -13.11 14.75
N ALA A 106 -16.65 -11.96 14.56
CA ALA A 106 -17.98 -11.71 15.13
C ALA A 106 -19.02 -12.69 14.56
N MET A 107 -19.09 -12.80 13.23
CA MET A 107 -19.99 -13.74 12.55
C MET A 107 -19.76 -15.19 12.98
N LYS A 108 -18.48 -15.60 13.17
CA LYS A 108 -18.14 -16.94 13.65
C LYS A 108 -18.61 -17.20 15.07
N LYS A 109 -18.55 -16.21 15.96
CA LYS A 109 -19.11 -16.31 17.32
C LYS A 109 -20.62 -16.51 17.32
N ASP A 110 -21.31 -15.94 16.32
CA ASP A 110 -22.75 -16.10 16.12
C ASP A 110 -23.10 -17.45 15.44
N GLY A 111 -22.12 -18.34 15.24
CA GLY A 111 -22.31 -19.67 14.67
C GLY A 111 -22.50 -19.68 13.15
N ILE A 112 -22.15 -18.61 12.46
CA ILE A 112 -22.30 -18.52 11.00
C ILE A 112 -21.27 -19.39 10.30
N HIS A 113 -21.70 -20.12 9.27
CA HIS A 113 -20.87 -21.03 8.49
C HIS A 113 -19.78 -20.29 7.68
N GLU A 114 -18.61 -20.90 7.50
CA GLU A 114 -17.43 -20.27 6.89
C GLU A 114 -17.69 -19.72 5.48
N GLU A 115 -18.46 -20.41 4.65
CA GLU A 115 -18.79 -19.94 3.29
C GLU A 115 -19.61 -18.63 3.31
N LEU A 116 -20.56 -18.50 4.24
CA LEU A 116 -21.34 -17.27 4.38
C LEU A 116 -20.50 -16.13 4.95
N ILE A 117 -19.55 -16.43 5.86
CA ILE A 117 -18.58 -15.44 6.33
C ILE A 117 -17.78 -14.91 5.14
N VAL A 118 -17.19 -15.79 4.33
CA VAL A 118 -16.41 -15.41 3.15
C VAL A 118 -17.27 -14.64 2.16
N SER A 119 -18.48 -15.13 1.86
CA SER A 119 -19.42 -14.45 0.95
C SER A 119 -19.72 -13.03 1.41
N THR A 120 -19.95 -12.81 2.73
CA THR A 120 -20.23 -11.49 3.29
C THR A 120 -19.01 -10.58 3.23
N LEU A 121 -17.82 -11.08 3.60
CA LEU A 121 -16.58 -10.31 3.51
C LEU A 121 -16.27 -9.87 2.09
N LEU A 122 -16.45 -10.76 1.10
CA LEU A 122 -16.24 -10.46 -0.31
C LEU A 122 -17.32 -9.53 -0.86
N GLY A 123 -18.58 -9.69 -0.46
CA GLY A 123 -19.68 -8.81 -0.86
C GLY A 123 -19.52 -7.39 -0.32
N VAL A 124 -19.14 -7.23 0.94
CA VAL A 124 -18.78 -5.94 1.53
C VAL A 124 -17.57 -5.33 0.81
N SER A 125 -16.58 -6.17 0.45
CA SER A 125 -15.41 -5.74 -0.31
C SER A 125 -15.76 -5.25 -1.70
N PHE A 126 -16.62 -5.97 -2.40
CA PHE A 126 -17.10 -5.62 -3.73
C PHE A 126 -17.80 -4.25 -3.75
N VAL A 127 -18.72 -4.03 -2.81
CA VAL A 127 -19.44 -2.74 -2.69
C VAL A 127 -18.49 -1.63 -2.23
N GLY A 128 -17.63 -1.91 -1.25
CA GLY A 128 -16.67 -0.94 -0.70
C GLY A 128 -15.65 -0.45 -1.74
N ALA A 129 -15.29 -1.27 -2.70
CA ALA A 129 -14.36 -0.88 -3.76
C ALA A 129 -14.90 0.28 -4.64
N PHE A 130 -16.21 0.45 -4.76
CA PHE A 130 -16.81 1.60 -5.43
C PHE A 130 -16.56 2.93 -4.69
N LEU A 131 -16.33 2.90 -3.36
CA LEU A 131 -15.93 4.11 -2.62
C LEU A 131 -14.53 4.57 -3.06
N VAL A 132 -13.60 3.62 -3.29
CA VAL A 132 -12.26 3.93 -3.80
C VAL A 132 -12.34 4.48 -5.22
N MET A 133 -13.15 3.84 -6.10
CA MET A 133 -13.37 4.34 -7.47
C MET A 133 -13.95 5.76 -7.44
N GLY A 134 -14.99 5.99 -6.63
CA GLY A 134 -15.62 7.32 -6.49
C GLY A 134 -14.64 8.37 -5.97
N SER A 135 -13.80 7.99 -5.01
CA SER A 135 -12.78 8.89 -4.43
C SER A 135 -11.76 9.36 -5.46
N SER A 136 -11.46 8.56 -6.50
CA SER A 136 -10.52 8.92 -7.56
C SER A 136 -10.93 10.19 -8.32
N PHE A 137 -12.24 10.43 -8.48
CA PHE A 137 -12.78 11.62 -9.14
C PHE A 137 -12.76 12.86 -8.23
N VAL A 138 -12.85 12.66 -6.92
CA VAL A 138 -12.85 13.74 -5.93
C VAL A 138 -11.43 14.09 -5.47
N LEU A 139 -10.46 13.23 -5.74
CA LEU A 139 -9.06 13.35 -5.31
C LEU A 139 -8.42 14.72 -5.60
N PRO A 140 -8.61 15.35 -6.78
CA PRO A 140 -8.04 16.66 -7.06
C PRO A 140 -8.53 17.78 -6.10
N TYR A 141 -9.72 17.61 -5.52
CA TYR A 141 -10.33 18.56 -4.58
C TYR A 141 -9.91 18.29 -3.14
N LEU A 142 -9.46 17.07 -2.82
CA LEU A 142 -9.06 16.66 -1.47
C LEU A 142 -7.60 16.97 -1.12
N LYS A 143 -6.88 17.78 -1.90
CA LYS A 143 -5.46 18.12 -1.69
C LYS A 143 -5.15 18.67 -0.27
N ARG A 144 -6.12 19.31 0.38
CA ARG A 144 -5.97 19.83 1.75
C ARG A 144 -6.07 18.75 2.81
N VAL A 145 -6.81 17.67 2.53
CA VAL A 145 -7.03 16.54 3.44
C VAL A 145 -5.91 15.52 3.26
N ILE A 146 -5.59 15.21 2.00
CA ILE A 146 -4.59 14.20 1.60
C ILE A 146 -3.21 14.87 1.57
N THR A 147 -2.54 14.85 2.69
CA THR A 147 -1.15 15.33 2.81
C THR A 147 -0.21 14.14 3.04
N PRO A 148 1.07 14.25 2.68
CA PRO A 148 2.05 13.18 2.94
C PRO A 148 2.11 12.79 4.42
N THR A 149 1.94 13.73 5.33
CA THR A 149 1.86 13.46 6.77
C THR A 149 0.68 12.56 7.12
N VAL A 150 -0.53 12.85 6.59
CA VAL A 150 -1.72 12.02 6.83
C VAL A 150 -1.55 10.64 6.22
N SER A 151 -1.14 10.55 4.94
CA SER A 151 -0.89 9.26 4.27
C SER A 151 0.20 8.45 5.00
N GLY A 152 1.29 9.10 5.41
CA GLY A 152 2.36 8.44 6.15
C GLY A 152 1.91 7.92 7.53
N VAL A 153 1.04 8.67 8.25
CA VAL A 153 0.45 8.20 9.53
C VAL A 153 -0.41 6.95 9.30
N VAL A 154 -1.24 6.94 8.25
CA VAL A 154 -2.07 5.76 7.94
C VAL A 154 -1.19 4.54 7.68
N VAL A 155 -0.17 4.65 6.81
CA VAL A 155 0.76 3.56 6.51
C VAL A 155 1.52 3.10 7.76
N LEU A 156 1.97 4.06 8.59
CA LEU A 156 2.64 3.77 9.86
C LEU A 156 1.73 2.99 10.82
N MET A 157 0.47 3.41 10.95
CA MET A 157 -0.53 2.74 11.80
C MET A 157 -0.86 1.32 11.30
N ILE A 158 -0.93 1.11 9.98
CA ILE A 158 -1.12 -0.22 9.39
C ILE A 158 0.01 -1.15 9.85
N GLY A 159 1.26 -0.74 9.64
CA GLY A 159 2.43 -1.53 10.03
C GLY A 159 2.42 -1.86 11.53
N LEU A 160 2.25 -0.86 12.40
CA LEU A 160 2.26 -1.04 13.85
C LEU A 160 1.10 -1.93 14.35
N SER A 161 -0.10 -1.79 13.78
CA SER A 161 -1.27 -2.60 14.17
C SER A 161 -1.10 -4.07 13.81
N LEU A 162 -0.45 -4.35 12.67
CA LEU A 162 -0.24 -5.72 12.18
C LEU A 162 0.90 -6.45 12.87
N ILE A 163 1.84 -5.75 13.53
CA ILE A 163 2.90 -6.39 14.34
C ILE A 163 2.27 -7.34 15.39
N LYS A 164 1.13 -6.96 15.99
CA LYS A 164 0.40 -7.84 16.93
C LYS A 164 0.03 -9.18 16.29
N VAL A 165 -0.46 -9.17 15.05
CA VAL A 165 -0.79 -10.39 14.31
C VAL A 165 0.46 -11.23 14.04
N GLY A 166 1.54 -10.59 13.61
CA GLY A 166 2.83 -11.26 13.41
C GLY A 166 3.36 -11.94 14.67
N ILE A 167 3.22 -11.32 15.84
CA ILE A 167 3.63 -11.89 17.14
C ILE A 167 2.73 -13.06 17.55
N ILE A 168 1.42 -12.99 17.26
CA ILE A 168 0.52 -14.13 17.49
C ILE A 168 0.96 -15.34 16.66
N ASP A 169 1.23 -15.16 15.38
CA ASP A 169 1.70 -16.24 14.52
C ASP A 169 3.09 -16.74 14.91
N PHE A 170 3.98 -15.85 15.36
CA PHE A 170 5.29 -16.20 15.92
C PHE A 170 5.17 -17.16 17.10
N GLY A 171 4.15 -16.98 17.94
CA GLY A 171 3.85 -17.86 19.08
C GLY A 171 3.15 -19.17 18.72
N GLY A 172 2.79 -19.40 17.45
CA GLY A 172 2.09 -20.60 16.98
C GLY A 172 0.73 -20.34 16.33
N GLY A 173 0.31 -19.07 16.28
CA GLY A 173 -0.96 -18.67 15.66
C GLY A 173 -2.20 -18.92 16.53
N PHE A 174 -3.35 -18.57 15.98
CA PHE A 174 -4.65 -18.71 16.65
C PHE A 174 -4.98 -20.17 16.97
N SER A 175 -4.55 -21.13 16.13
CA SER A 175 -4.74 -22.56 16.36
C SER A 175 -4.00 -23.04 17.62
N ALA A 176 -2.77 -22.58 17.84
CA ALA A 176 -2.00 -22.90 19.03
C ALA A 176 -2.59 -22.25 20.29
N MET A 177 -3.22 -21.08 20.18
CA MET A 177 -3.95 -20.46 21.31
C MET A 177 -5.13 -21.31 21.75
N SER A 178 -5.90 -21.84 20.80
CA SER A 178 -7.06 -22.69 21.11
C SER A 178 -6.67 -24.08 21.64
N SER A 179 -5.54 -24.62 21.19
CA SER A 179 -5.05 -25.95 21.63
C SER A 179 -4.16 -25.89 22.90
N GLY A 180 -3.90 -24.70 23.46
CA GLY A 180 -3.05 -24.54 24.63
C GLY A 180 -1.55 -24.78 24.36
N THR A 181 -1.13 -24.78 23.10
CA THR A 181 0.27 -24.97 22.68
C THR A 181 0.97 -23.66 22.34
N PHE A 182 0.31 -22.53 22.53
CA PHE A 182 0.82 -21.19 22.24
C PHE A 182 2.10 -20.89 23.07
N GLY A 183 3.11 -20.35 22.42
CA GLY A 183 4.34 -19.95 23.07
C GLY A 183 5.27 -21.09 23.47
N LYS A 184 5.09 -22.31 22.94
CA LYS A 184 6.07 -23.40 23.12
C LYS A 184 7.44 -23.01 22.56
N TYR A 185 8.51 -23.55 23.17
CA TYR A 185 9.89 -23.28 22.73
C TYR A 185 10.14 -23.60 21.26
N GLU A 186 9.48 -24.64 20.72
CA GLU A 186 9.56 -25.01 19.29
C GLU A 186 9.02 -23.89 18.39
N HIS A 187 7.87 -23.28 18.75
CA HIS A 187 7.28 -22.19 18.01
C HIS A 187 8.15 -20.93 18.05
N ILE A 188 8.55 -20.54 19.26
CA ILE A 188 9.41 -19.34 19.47
C ILE A 188 10.76 -19.54 18.77
N GLY A 189 11.38 -20.73 18.91
CA GLY A 189 12.66 -21.03 18.30
C GLY A 189 12.60 -20.98 16.78
N LEU A 190 11.53 -21.51 16.18
CA LEU A 190 11.33 -21.50 14.73
C LEU A 190 11.08 -20.10 14.19
N GLY A 191 10.22 -19.32 14.86
CA GLY A 191 9.97 -17.91 14.50
C GLY A 191 11.23 -17.07 14.61
N LEU A 192 12.02 -17.25 15.69
CA LEU A 192 13.28 -16.54 15.90
C LEU A 192 14.32 -16.92 14.83
N LEU A 193 14.42 -18.19 14.47
CA LEU A 193 15.30 -18.65 13.39
C LEU A 193 14.99 -17.91 12.09
N VAL A 194 13.71 -17.89 11.67
CA VAL A 194 13.27 -17.20 10.44
C VAL A 194 13.64 -15.72 10.50
N LEU A 195 13.33 -15.05 11.62
CA LEU A 195 13.63 -13.65 11.82
C LEU A 195 15.15 -13.39 11.71
N CYS A 196 15.99 -14.18 12.38
CA CYS A 196 17.45 -14.05 12.32
C CYS A 196 17.99 -14.27 10.90
N VAL A 197 17.47 -15.28 10.17
CA VAL A 197 17.87 -15.54 8.78
C VAL A 197 17.51 -14.35 7.88
N ILE A 198 16.28 -13.81 8.00
CA ILE A 198 15.85 -12.63 7.23
C ILE A 198 16.78 -11.44 7.51
N VAL A 199 17.09 -11.16 8.78
CA VAL A 199 17.98 -10.05 9.17
C VAL A 199 19.38 -10.28 8.59
N ALA A 200 19.94 -11.48 8.72
CA ALA A 200 21.26 -11.81 8.19
C ALA A 200 21.37 -11.58 6.68
N PHE A 201 20.36 -12.04 5.90
CA PHE A 201 20.33 -11.83 4.46
C PHE A 201 20.08 -10.37 4.07
N ASN A 202 19.32 -9.62 4.85
CA ASN A 202 19.15 -8.18 4.64
C ASN A 202 20.45 -7.38 4.89
N CYS A 203 21.38 -7.89 5.68
CA CYS A 203 22.71 -7.33 5.85
C CYS A 203 23.70 -7.70 4.75
N SER A 204 23.29 -8.55 3.78
CA SER A 204 24.15 -8.98 2.68
C SER A 204 24.55 -7.82 1.75
N ARG A 205 25.78 -7.89 1.23
CA ARG A 205 26.26 -6.96 0.21
C ARG A 205 25.64 -7.21 -1.17
N SER A 206 25.18 -8.43 -1.43
CA SER A 206 24.50 -8.77 -2.68
C SER A 206 23.06 -8.25 -2.68
N PRO A 207 22.66 -7.39 -3.65
CA PRO A 207 21.29 -6.89 -3.77
C PRO A 207 20.26 -8.03 -3.88
N LEU A 208 20.56 -9.08 -4.65
CA LEU A 208 19.68 -10.23 -4.84
C LEU A 208 19.41 -10.97 -3.51
N LEU A 209 20.44 -11.26 -2.72
CA LEU A 209 20.27 -11.91 -1.42
C LEU A 209 19.48 -11.05 -0.45
N ARG A 210 19.73 -9.75 -0.43
CA ARG A 210 19.02 -8.81 0.43
C ARG A 210 17.53 -8.74 0.06
N MET A 211 17.19 -8.72 -1.23
CA MET A 211 15.80 -8.69 -1.69
C MET A 211 15.07 -10.00 -1.46
N SER A 212 15.77 -11.13 -1.60
CA SER A 212 15.21 -12.45 -1.37
C SER A 212 15.20 -12.87 0.09
N GLY A 213 15.67 -12.01 1.02
CA GLY A 213 15.85 -12.34 2.44
C GLY A 213 14.60 -12.94 3.09
N ILE A 214 13.41 -12.39 2.81
CA ILE A 214 12.14 -12.91 3.33
C ILE A 214 11.85 -14.30 2.78
N ALA A 215 12.00 -14.50 1.46
CA ALA A 215 11.77 -15.80 0.82
C ALA A 215 12.76 -16.86 1.33
N ILE A 216 14.05 -16.49 1.47
CA ILE A 216 15.08 -17.38 2.00
C ILE A 216 14.78 -17.74 3.47
N GLY A 217 14.39 -16.75 4.29
CA GLY A 217 14.00 -17.01 5.68
C GLY A 217 12.86 -18.00 5.80
N LEU A 218 11.82 -17.83 4.97
CA LEU A 218 10.69 -18.77 4.92
C LEU A 218 11.12 -20.16 4.45
N MET A 219 11.96 -20.26 3.40
CA MET A 219 12.45 -21.57 2.93
C MET A 219 13.26 -22.29 4.01
N VAL A 220 14.16 -21.59 4.71
CA VAL A 220 14.94 -22.17 5.81
C VAL A 220 14.02 -22.57 6.96
N GLY A 221 13.10 -21.68 7.36
CA GLY A 221 12.12 -21.99 8.41
C GLY A 221 11.23 -23.19 8.05
N TYR A 222 10.77 -23.25 6.81
CA TYR A 222 9.97 -24.39 6.31
C TYR A 222 10.76 -25.70 6.31
N ALA A 223 12.03 -25.67 5.89
CA ALA A 223 12.91 -26.86 5.93
C ALA A 223 13.11 -27.36 7.36
N VAL A 224 13.31 -26.47 8.32
CA VAL A 224 13.43 -26.84 9.74
C VAL A 224 12.08 -27.33 10.29
N ALA A 225 10.96 -26.70 9.92
CA ALA A 225 9.63 -27.16 10.29
C ALA A 225 9.32 -28.58 9.76
N LEU A 226 9.81 -28.91 8.55
CA LEU A 226 9.75 -30.27 8.00
C LEU A 226 10.51 -31.27 8.86
N MET A 227 11.73 -30.92 9.28
CA MET A 227 12.55 -31.78 10.15
C MET A 227 11.90 -32.00 11.52
N LEU A 228 11.13 -31.02 12.00
CA LEU A 228 10.40 -31.11 13.26
C LEU A 228 9.03 -31.82 13.13
N GLY A 229 8.63 -32.22 11.93
CA GLY A 229 7.33 -32.86 11.68
C GLY A 229 6.12 -31.94 11.84
N MET A 230 6.32 -30.62 11.72
CA MET A 230 5.27 -29.61 11.90
C MET A 230 4.50 -29.31 10.60
N VAL A 231 4.85 -29.93 9.48
CA VAL A 231 4.25 -29.67 8.18
C VAL A 231 3.30 -30.80 7.81
N ASP A 232 2.07 -30.46 7.48
CA ASP A 232 1.05 -31.38 7.00
C ASP A 232 0.91 -31.29 5.47
N PHE A 233 1.24 -32.38 4.79
CA PHE A 233 1.13 -32.50 3.34
C PHE A 233 -0.22 -33.01 2.85
N SER A 234 -1.14 -33.38 3.72
CA SER A 234 -2.48 -33.86 3.33
C SER A 234 -3.22 -32.82 2.47
N ALA A 235 -2.91 -31.53 2.70
CA ALA A 235 -3.44 -30.43 1.91
C ALA A 235 -3.03 -30.47 0.42
N LEU A 236 -1.97 -31.20 0.05
CA LEU A 236 -1.47 -31.27 -1.33
C LEU A 236 -1.99 -32.49 -2.11
N GLU A 237 -2.79 -33.34 -1.47
CA GLU A 237 -3.36 -34.50 -2.11
C GLU A 237 -4.55 -34.13 -3.00
N ASN A 238 -4.70 -34.87 -4.13
CA ASN A 238 -5.84 -34.78 -5.06
C ASN A 238 -6.16 -33.39 -5.60
N LEU A 239 -5.14 -32.58 -5.89
CA LEU A 239 -5.33 -31.24 -6.46
C LEU A 239 -5.68 -31.29 -7.95
N PRO A 240 -6.61 -30.44 -8.42
CA PRO A 240 -6.79 -30.22 -9.85
C PRO A 240 -5.53 -29.57 -10.45
N LEU A 241 -5.28 -29.80 -11.74
CA LEU A 241 -4.12 -29.20 -12.42
C LEU A 241 -4.19 -27.68 -12.50
N ILE A 242 -5.40 -27.13 -12.64
CA ILE A 242 -5.63 -25.69 -12.82
C ILE A 242 -6.76 -25.25 -11.90
N THR A 243 -6.54 -24.13 -11.21
CA THR A 243 -7.59 -23.41 -10.49
C THR A 243 -8.35 -22.52 -11.48
N VAL A 244 -9.62 -22.81 -11.71
CA VAL A 244 -10.47 -21.94 -12.53
C VAL A 244 -11.00 -20.80 -11.67
N PRO A 245 -10.75 -19.53 -12.02
CA PRO A 245 -11.35 -18.41 -11.33
C PRO A 245 -12.86 -18.35 -11.63
N ILE A 246 -13.66 -18.63 -10.60
CA ILE A 246 -15.13 -18.61 -10.73
C ILE A 246 -15.62 -17.35 -10.04
N PRO A 247 -16.22 -16.40 -10.80
CA PRO A 247 -16.82 -15.22 -10.19
C PRO A 247 -17.90 -15.61 -9.18
N PHE A 248 -17.85 -14.99 -8.00
CA PHE A 248 -18.78 -15.23 -6.90
C PHE A 248 -18.91 -16.70 -6.49
N LYS A 249 -17.79 -17.45 -6.49
CA LYS A 249 -17.76 -18.87 -6.12
C LYS A 249 -18.46 -19.18 -4.78
N TYR A 250 -18.31 -18.29 -3.79
CA TYR A 250 -18.93 -18.42 -2.46
C TYR A 250 -20.27 -17.67 -2.34
N GLY A 251 -20.84 -17.22 -3.46
CA GLY A 251 -22.04 -16.39 -3.48
C GLY A 251 -21.75 -14.92 -3.25
N PHE A 252 -22.82 -14.14 -3.08
CA PHE A 252 -22.77 -12.72 -2.78
C PHE A 252 -23.71 -12.44 -1.60
N SER A 253 -23.14 -12.03 -0.48
CA SER A 253 -23.88 -11.58 0.69
C SER A 253 -23.39 -10.18 1.08
N PHE A 254 -24.32 -9.29 1.43
CA PHE A 254 -23.99 -7.93 1.81
C PHE A 254 -24.64 -7.60 3.15
N ASP A 255 -23.81 -7.17 4.10
CA ASP A 255 -24.25 -6.66 5.38
C ASP A 255 -23.91 -5.17 5.49
N PHE A 256 -24.92 -4.34 5.77
CA PHE A 256 -24.76 -2.89 5.82
C PHE A 256 -23.93 -2.43 7.02
N HIS A 257 -24.02 -3.11 8.18
CA HIS A 257 -23.23 -2.75 9.36
C HIS A 257 -21.76 -3.07 9.14
N ALA A 258 -21.48 -4.26 8.57
CA ALA A 258 -20.13 -4.65 8.16
C ALA A 258 -19.55 -3.66 7.11
N PHE A 259 -20.38 -3.20 6.16
CA PHE A 259 -19.98 -2.20 5.19
C PHE A 259 -19.67 -0.84 5.83
N MET A 260 -20.41 -0.39 6.82
CA MET A 260 -20.14 0.87 7.53
C MET A 260 -18.77 0.84 8.21
N LEU A 261 -18.40 -0.28 8.84
CA LEU A 261 -17.07 -0.45 9.43
C LEU A 261 -15.97 -0.49 8.36
N ALA A 262 -16.14 -1.33 7.34
CA ALA A 262 -15.17 -1.46 6.25
C ALA A 262 -15.06 -0.19 5.42
N GLY A 263 -16.14 0.58 5.25
CA GLY A 263 -16.20 1.80 4.44
C GLY A 263 -15.15 2.84 4.83
N THR A 264 -14.90 3.01 6.12
CA THR A 264 -13.84 3.91 6.61
C THR A 264 -12.46 3.44 6.18
N ILE A 265 -12.19 2.13 6.22
CA ILE A 265 -10.91 1.57 5.75
C ILE A 265 -10.75 1.80 4.25
N TYR A 266 -11.84 1.72 3.45
CA TYR A 266 -11.78 2.03 2.02
C TYR A 266 -11.37 3.49 1.77
N LEU A 267 -11.85 4.43 2.55
CA LEU A 267 -11.43 5.83 2.45
C LEU A 267 -9.98 6.04 2.90
N LEU A 268 -9.54 5.32 3.93
CA LEU A 268 -8.14 5.37 4.39
C LEU A 268 -7.19 4.68 3.39
N SER A 269 -7.63 3.62 2.71
CA SER A 269 -6.82 2.97 1.67
C SER A 269 -6.55 3.86 0.46
N VAL A 270 -7.42 4.84 0.19
CA VAL A 270 -7.15 5.89 -0.80
C VAL A 270 -5.92 6.72 -0.42
N LEU A 271 -5.76 7.05 0.89
CA LEU A 271 -4.59 7.79 1.37
C LEU A 271 -3.30 6.97 1.25
N GLU A 272 -3.39 5.67 1.51
CA GLU A 272 -2.28 4.71 1.30
C GLU A 272 -1.88 4.68 -0.18
N ALA A 273 -2.83 4.46 -1.09
CA ALA A 273 -2.60 4.44 -2.53
C ALA A 273 -1.97 5.74 -3.06
N VAL A 274 -2.44 6.89 -2.57
CA VAL A 274 -1.86 8.21 -2.90
C VAL A 274 -0.40 8.29 -2.45
N GLY A 275 -0.10 7.83 -1.23
CA GLY A 275 1.27 7.78 -0.70
C GLY A 275 2.18 6.91 -1.56
N ASP A 276 1.73 5.70 -1.89
CA ASP A 276 2.50 4.72 -2.63
C ASP A 276 2.75 5.12 -4.09
N ILE A 277 1.72 5.63 -4.78
CA ILE A 277 1.85 6.12 -6.15
C ILE A 277 2.80 7.33 -6.20
N THR A 278 2.73 8.21 -5.20
CA THR A 278 3.65 9.35 -5.08
C THR A 278 5.08 8.87 -4.88
N ALA A 279 5.30 7.93 -3.96
CA ALA A 279 6.60 7.35 -3.71
C ALA A 279 7.15 6.62 -4.95
N THR A 280 6.31 5.85 -5.66
CA THR A 280 6.69 5.18 -6.91
C THR A 280 7.09 6.17 -8.00
N ALA A 281 6.37 7.30 -8.12
CA ALA A 281 6.73 8.36 -9.07
C ALA A 281 8.09 8.97 -8.72
N MET A 282 8.34 9.25 -7.42
CA MET A 282 9.62 9.80 -6.95
C MET A 282 10.80 8.87 -7.26
N VAL A 283 10.70 7.60 -6.90
CA VAL A 283 11.79 6.62 -7.14
C VAL A 283 11.96 6.28 -8.61
N SER A 284 10.94 6.56 -9.44
CA SER A 284 11.01 6.44 -10.91
C SER A 284 11.45 7.73 -11.60
N HIS A 285 11.93 8.73 -10.85
CA HIS A 285 12.37 10.05 -11.31
C HIS A 285 11.29 10.77 -12.16
N ARG A 286 10.02 10.66 -11.75
CA ARG A 286 8.89 11.36 -12.37
C ARG A 286 8.43 12.52 -11.49
N ASP A 287 7.98 13.59 -12.16
CA ASP A 287 7.44 14.73 -11.46
C ASP A 287 6.23 14.34 -10.59
N ILE A 288 6.23 14.87 -9.37
CA ILE A 288 5.14 14.66 -8.39
C ILE A 288 4.24 15.90 -8.28
N GLN A 289 4.32 16.78 -9.25
CA GLN A 289 3.53 18.02 -9.34
C GLN A 289 2.92 18.17 -10.73
N GLY A 290 1.97 19.06 -10.84
CA GLY A 290 1.34 19.39 -12.12
C GLY A 290 0.21 18.45 -12.56
N PRO A 291 -0.44 18.78 -13.70
CA PRO A 291 -1.63 18.07 -14.17
C PRO A 291 -1.39 16.62 -14.56
N GLU A 292 -0.20 16.30 -15.09
CA GLU A 292 0.14 14.94 -15.50
C GLU A 292 0.27 14.00 -14.30
N PHE A 293 0.92 14.46 -13.22
CA PHE A 293 0.99 13.69 -11.98
C PHE A 293 -0.41 13.47 -11.38
N GLN A 294 -1.28 14.48 -11.42
CA GLN A 294 -2.65 14.34 -10.92
C GLN A 294 -3.45 13.30 -11.71
N LYS A 295 -3.31 13.26 -13.03
CA LYS A 295 -3.91 12.23 -13.86
C LYS A 295 -3.37 10.83 -13.51
N ARG A 296 -2.06 10.69 -13.25
CA ARG A 296 -1.45 9.43 -12.79
C ARG A 296 -2.00 8.99 -11.44
N LEU A 297 -2.13 9.93 -10.53
CA LEU A 297 -2.62 9.70 -9.17
C LEU A 297 -4.09 9.26 -9.18
N SER A 298 -4.96 10.04 -9.82
CA SER A 298 -6.38 9.69 -9.93
C SER A 298 -6.58 8.39 -10.71
N GLY A 299 -5.83 8.19 -11.79
CA GLY A 299 -5.89 6.96 -12.59
C GLY A 299 -5.41 5.72 -11.82
N GLY A 300 -4.39 5.87 -10.98
CA GLY A 300 -3.90 4.80 -10.12
C GLY A 300 -4.91 4.41 -9.05
N VAL A 301 -5.51 5.39 -8.36
CA VAL A 301 -6.57 5.14 -7.36
C VAL A 301 -7.83 4.55 -8.02
N LEU A 302 -8.18 5.00 -9.22
CA LEU A 302 -9.29 4.40 -9.99
C LEU A 302 -9.01 2.92 -10.32
N ALA A 303 -7.78 2.61 -10.69
CA ALA A 303 -7.37 1.23 -10.95
C ALA A 303 -7.42 0.37 -9.67
N ASP A 304 -6.98 0.89 -8.51
CA ASP A 304 -7.07 0.18 -7.22
C ASP A 304 -8.51 -0.19 -6.88
N GLY A 305 -9.45 0.75 -7.05
CA GLY A 305 -10.87 0.47 -6.85
C GLY A 305 -11.41 -0.56 -7.84
N LEU A 306 -11.14 -0.40 -9.15
CA LEU A 306 -11.59 -1.33 -10.18
C LEU A 306 -11.03 -2.74 -9.95
N VAL A 307 -9.76 -2.85 -9.62
CA VAL A 307 -9.12 -4.14 -9.35
C VAL A 307 -9.67 -4.77 -8.08
N SER A 308 -10.01 -3.99 -7.06
CA SER A 308 -10.66 -4.49 -5.85
C SER A 308 -12.07 -5.03 -6.12
N VAL A 309 -12.83 -4.43 -7.06
CA VAL A 309 -14.10 -5.00 -7.56
C VAL A 309 -13.86 -6.35 -8.22
N ILE A 310 -12.88 -6.43 -9.14
CA ILE A 310 -12.53 -7.68 -9.83
C ILE A 310 -12.05 -8.73 -8.83
N ALA A 311 -11.18 -8.35 -7.90
CA ALA A 311 -10.62 -9.22 -6.87
C ALA A 311 -11.72 -9.82 -5.99
N SER A 312 -12.62 -8.99 -5.48
CA SER A 312 -13.75 -9.46 -4.64
C SER A 312 -14.69 -10.38 -5.39
N ALA A 313 -14.95 -10.10 -6.68
CA ALA A 313 -15.75 -10.97 -7.52
C ALA A 313 -15.08 -12.33 -7.79
N LEU A 314 -13.75 -12.37 -7.91
CA LEU A 314 -12.99 -13.62 -8.11
C LEU A 314 -12.77 -14.40 -6.80
N GLY A 315 -13.05 -13.82 -5.65
CA GLY A 315 -12.84 -14.43 -4.34
C GLY A 315 -11.50 -14.07 -3.71
N SER A 316 -11.00 -12.86 -3.94
CA SER A 316 -9.84 -12.29 -3.26
C SER A 316 -10.25 -11.10 -2.39
N LEU A 317 -9.41 -10.80 -1.40
CA LEU A 317 -9.53 -9.57 -0.61
C LEU A 317 -9.21 -8.33 -1.44
N PRO A 318 -9.61 -7.11 -1.01
CA PRO A 318 -9.32 -5.87 -1.73
C PRO A 318 -7.84 -5.64 -1.97
N LEU A 319 -7.51 -5.07 -3.12
CA LEU A 319 -6.15 -4.78 -3.54
C LEU A 319 -5.85 -3.28 -3.50
N THR A 320 -4.55 -2.98 -3.40
CA THR A 320 -3.98 -1.63 -3.56
C THR A 320 -2.57 -1.72 -4.13
N THR A 321 -2.00 -0.57 -4.47
CA THR A 321 -0.59 -0.44 -4.81
C THR A 321 0.31 -0.86 -3.63
N PHE A 322 1.46 -1.45 -3.93
CA PHE A 322 2.31 -2.11 -2.95
C PHE A 322 3.60 -1.33 -2.69
N ALA A 323 3.68 -0.64 -1.54
CA ALA A 323 4.77 0.25 -1.16
C ALA A 323 6.16 -0.43 -1.14
N GLN A 324 6.23 -1.72 -0.81
CA GLN A 324 7.50 -2.46 -0.75
C GLN A 324 8.19 -2.54 -2.11
N ASN A 325 7.42 -2.48 -3.21
CA ASN A 325 7.97 -2.43 -4.55
C ASN A 325 8.87 -1.20 -4.78
N ASN A 326 8.62 -0.09 -4.09
CA ASN A 326 9.45 1.11 -4.18
C ASN A 326 10.87 0.85 -3.67
N GLY A 327 11.00 0.03 -2.62
CA GLY A 327 12.30 -0.43 -2.12
C GLY A 327 13.05 -1.30 -3.15
N VAL A 328 12.29 -2.15 -3.88
CA VAL A 328 12.88 -2.99 -4.93
C VAL A 328 13.39 -2.13 -6.09
N ILE A 329 12.61 -1.15 -6.56
CA ILE A 329 13.04 -0.20 -7.60
C ILE A 329 14.32 0.52 -7.18
N GLN A 330 14.39 1.04 -5.94
CA GLN A 330 15.59 1.73 -5.43
C GLN A 330 16.82 0.82 -5.39
N MET A 331 16.64 -0.45 -5.01
CA MET A 331 17.77 -1.39 -4.88
C MET A 331 18.25 -1.95 -6.20
N THR A 332 17.33 -2.16 -7.15
CA THR A 332 17.66 -2.75 -8.47
C THR A 332 17.98 -1.72 -9.53
N GLY A 333 17.52 -0.49 -9.35
CA GLY A 333 17.52 0.52 -10.40
C GLY A 333 16.56 0.21 -11.56
N VAL A 334 15.61 -0.72 -11.38
CA VAL A 334 14.65 -1.13 -12.42
C VAL A 334 13.30 -0.48 -12.14
N ALA A 335 12.98 0.59 -12.88
CA ALA A 335 11.69 1.28 -12.81
C ALA A 335 10.81 1.04 -14.06
N SER A 336 11.22 0.16 -14.97
CA SER A 336 10.55 -0.06 -16.25
C SER A 336 9.16 -0.69 -16.09
N ARG A 337 8.13 -0.01 -16.61
CA ARG A 337 6.77 -0.57 -16.69
C ARG A 337 6.67 -1.80 -17.59
N HIS A 338 7.63 -2.01 -18.50
CA HIS A 338 7.67 -3.21 -19.33
C HIS A 338 7.97 -4.45 -18.48
N VAL A 339 8.85 -4.33 -17.47
CA VAL A 339 9.08 -5.39 -16.46
C VAL A 339 7.81 -5.69 -15.69
N GLY A 340 7.01 -4.66 -15.36
CA GLY A 340 5.73 -4.83 -14.68
C GLY A 340 4.71 -5.69 -15.45
N LYS A 341 4.75 -5.67 -16.79
CA LYS A 341 3.91 -6.55 -17.61
C LYS A 341 4.28 -8.02 -17.45
N PHE A 342 5.57 -8.32 -17.36
CA PHE A 342 6.04 -9.69 -17.11
C PHE A 342 5.67 -10.16 -15.71
N ILE A 343 5.81 -9.29 -14.70
CA ILE A 343 5.36 -9.57 -13.33
C ILE A 343 3.87 -9.92 -13.34
N ALA A 344 3.05 -9.13 -14.01
CA ALA A 344 1.62 -9.35 -14.11
C ALA A 344 1.26 -10.73 -14.71
N VAL A 345 1.90 -11.10 -15.82
CA VAL A 345 1.69 -12.39 -16.47
C VAL A 345 2.12 -13.55 -15.57
N ILE A 346 3.30 -13.44 -14.94
CA ILE A 346 3.81 -14.48 -14.04
C ILE A 346 2.86 -14.69 -12.85
N LEU A 347 2.33 -13.60 -12.26
CA LEU A 347 1.38 -13.67 -11.14
C LEU A 347 0.08 -14.39 -11.54
N VAL A 348 -0.48 -14.06 -12.70
CA VAL A 348 -1.67 -14.76 -13.20
C VAL A 348 -1.37 -16.24 -13.39
N LEU A 349 -0.24 -16.57 -14.02
CA LEU A 349 0.16 -17.98 -14.22
C LEU A 349 0.33 -18.72 -12.89
N LEU A 350 1.02 -18.13 -11.91
CA LEU A 350 1.20 -18.75 -10.58
C LEU A 350 -0.13 -18.97 -9.87
N GLY A 351 -1.06 -18.01 -9.97
CA GLY A 351 -2.39 -18.13 -9.36
C GLY A 351 -3.28 -19.19 -10.00
N LEU A 352 -3.06 -19.54 -11.29
CA LEU A 352 -3.79 -20.61 -11.97
C LEU A 352 -3.40 -22.00 -11.50
N PHE A 353 -2.22 -22.17 -10.88
CA PHE A 353 -1.79 -23.47 -10.35
C PHE A 353 -2.17 -23.61 -8.87
N PRO A 354 -3.17 -24.47 -8.53
CA PRO A 354 -3.65 -24.63 -7.15
C PRO A 354 -2.56 -25.13 -6.20
N VAL A 355 -1.58 -25.86 -6.70
CA VAL A 355 -0.41 -26.29 -5.93
C VAL A 355 0.31 -25.13 -5.26
N VAL A 356 0.41 -23.96 -5.93
CA VAL A 356 1.06 -22.79 -5.36
C VAL A 356 0.27 -22.27 -4.16
N GLY A 357 -1.04 -22.07 -4.29
CA GLY A 357 -1.90 -21.63 -3.19
C GLY A 357 -1.90 -22.60 -2.01
N ARG A 358 -2.02 -23.91 -2.30
CA ARG A 358 -2.01 -24.97 -1.27
C ARG A 358 -0.65 -25.08 -0.57
N PHE A 359 0.46 -24.94 -1.30
CA PHE A 359 1.80 -24.96 -0.69
C PHE A 359 1.91 -23.90 0.42
N PHE A 360 1.40 -22.68 0.21
CA PHE A 360 1.46 -21.65 1.24
C PHE A 360 0.64 -21.98 2.49
N THR A 361 -0.44 -22.73 2.37
CA THR A 361 -1.24 -23.16 3.55
C THR A 361 -0.55 -24.26 4.37
N THR A 362 0.48 -24.92 3.83
CA THR A 362 1.28 -25.90 4.60
C THR A 362 2.34 -25.24 5.47
N ILE A 363 2.61 -23.94 5.28
CA ILE A 363 3.65 -23.23 6.06
C ILE A 363 3.14 -23.03 7.49
N PRO A 364 3.85 -23.55 8.51
CA PRO A 364 3.44 -23.39 9.90
C PRO A 364 3.42 -21.92 10.34
N SER A 365 2.44 -21.55 11.19
CA SER A 365 2.29 -20.18 11.70
C SER A 365 3.57 -19.57 12.27
N PRO A 366 4.44 -20.26 13.04
CA PRO A 366 5.67 -19.68 13.55
C PRO A 366 6.65 -19.23 12.45
N VAL A 367 6.72 -19.97 11.35
CA VAL A 367 7.55 -19.61 10.19
C VAL A 367 7.04 -18.33 9.54
N MET A 368 5.72 -18.25 9.35
CA MET A 368 5.07 -17.04 8.83
C MET A 368 5.24 -15.87 9.80
N GLY A 369 5.05 -16.08 11.09
CA GLY A 369 5.16 -15.06 12.13
C GLY A 369 6.53 -14.39 12.17
N GLY A 370 7.62 -15.19 12.06
CA GLY A 370 8.99 -14.65 11.99
C GLY A 370 9.18 -13.68 10.82
N ALA A 371 8.63 -14.01 9.65
CA ALA A 371 8.67 -13.14 8.47
C ALA A 371 7.74 -11.92 8.63
N MET A 372 6.53 -12.10 9.16
CA MET A 372 5.52 -11.05 9.33
C MET A 372 6.00 -9.92 10.24
N VAL A 373 6.68 -10.23 11.35
CA VAL A 373 7.21 -9.22 12.26
C VAL A 373 8.12 -8.25 11.52
N ILE A 374 9.05 -8.75 10.70
CA ILE A 374 9.93 -7.89 9.88
C ILE A 374 9.13 -7.12 8.82
N MET A 375 8.22 -7.78 8.12
CA MET A 375 7.43 -7.14 7.05
C MET A 375 6.61 -5.97 7.59
N PHE A 376 5.87 -6.17 8.69
CA PHE A 376 5.03 -5.13 9.27
C PHE A 376 5.85 -3.99 9.86
N SER A 377 7.00 -4.29 10.46
CA SER A 377 7.95 -3.27 10.89
C SER A 377 8.49 -2.45 9.72
N MET A 378 8.76 -3.06 8.57
CA MET A 378 9.19 -2.35 7.36
C MET A 378 8.08 -1.46 6.79
N ILE A 379 6.80 -1.90 6.83
CA ILE A 379 5.65 -1.06 6.46
C ILE A 379 5.56 0.16 7.39
N ALA A 380 5.69 -0.03 8.70
CA ALA A 380 5.69 1.06 9.67
C ALA A 380 6.81 2.09 9.36
N ILE A 381 8.03 1.61 9.08
CA ILE A 381 9.17 2.48 8.72
C ILE A 381 8.91 3.21 7.39
N ALA A 382 8.27 2.55 6.41
CA ALA A 382 7.91 3.21 5.14
C ALA A 382 6.95 4.37 5.39
N GLY A 383 5.92 4.20 6.25
CA GLY A 383 5.04 5.28 6.70
C GLY A 383 5.81 6.43 7.34
N GLY A 384 6.76 6.12 8.23
CA GLY A 384 7.65 7.11 8.85
C GLY A 384 8.47 7.90 7.82
N ARG A 385 9.01 7.23 6.80
CA ARG A 385 9.75 7.89 5.71
C ARG A 385 8.86 8.85 4.92
N ILE A 386 7.61 8.48 4.62
CA ILE A 386 6.65 9.37 3.95
C ILE A 386 6.42 10.63 4.79
N ILE A 387 6.26 10.50 6.12
CA ILE A 387 6.08 11.64 7.03
C ILE A 387 7.25 12.62 6.94
N ILE A 388 8.48 12.11 6.97
CA ILE A 388 9.71 12.93 7.03
C ILE A 388 10.03 13.55 5.66
N SER A 389 9.63 12.93 4.55
CA SER A 389 10.03 13.32 3.19
C SER A 389 9.63 14.76 2.78
N HIS A 390 8.64 15.35 3.44
CA HIS A 390 8.12 16.69 3.14
C HIS A 390 8.42 17.73 4.24
N GLY A 391 9.37 17.43 5.11
CA GLY A 391 9.72 18.24 6.26
C GLY A 391 8.90 17.85 7.50
N PHE A 392 9.53 17.94 8.66
CA PHE A 392 8.97 17.53 9.94
C PHE A 392 9.07 18.72 10.90
N ASP A 393 8.04 19.56 10.93
CA ASP A 393 7.96 20.71 11.80
C ASP A 393 7.06 20.44 13.04
N ARG A 394 6.85 21.46 13.87
CA ARG A 394 6.03 21.33 15.07
C ARG A 394 4.58 20.90 14.77
N ARG A 395 4.05 21.28 13.62
CA ARG A 395 2.69 20.94 13.20
C ARG A 395 2.59 19.45 12.85
N GLU A 396 3.50 18.96 12.02
CA GLU A 396 3.58 17.56 11.65
C GLU A 396 3.85 16.67 12.87
N THR A 397 4.72 17.13 13.78
CA THR A 397 4.97 16.44 15.06
C THR A 397 3.68 16.28 15.88
N LEU A 398 2.85 17.31 15.98
CA LEU A 398 1.58 17.24 16.72
C LEU A 398 0.59 16.30 16.04
N ILE A 399 0.47 16.34 14.71
CA ILE A 399 -0.41 15.44 13.96
C ILE A 399 0.00 13.98 14.22
N VAL A 400 1.29 13.68 14.06
CA VAL A 400 1.81 12.31 14.24
C VAL A 400 1.65 11.87 15.69
N ALA A 401 2.05 12.67 16.66
CA ALA A 401 1.99 12.33 18.08
C ALA A 401 0.57 12.03 18.55
N THR A 402 -0.40 12.90 18.21
CA THR A 402 -1.80 12.69 18.59
C THR A 402 -2.41 11.48 17.90
N SER A 403 -2.11 11.27 16.61
CA SER A 403 -2.63 10.15 15.84
C SER A 403 -2.08 8.81 16.34
N LEU A 404 -0.78 8.74 16.62
CA LEU A 404 -0.17 7.55 17.21
C LEU A 404 -0.67 7.30 18.63
N GLY A 405 -0.77 8.36 19.45
CA GLY A 405 -1.25 8.25 20.83
C GLY A 405 -2.66 7.66 20.91
N LEU A 406 -3.59 8.19 20.12
CA LEU A 406 -4.96 7.69 20.08
C LEU A 406 -5.06 6.33 19.38
N GLY A 407 -4.44 6.16 18.21
CA GLY A 407 -4.52 4.91 17.46
C GLY A 407 -3.91 3.73 18.20
N LEU A 408 -2.70 3.86 18.75
CA LEU A 408 -2.08 2.81 19.56
C LEU A 408 -2.76 2.66 20.91
N GLY A 409 -3.20 3.76 21.54
CA GLY A 409 -3.95 3.71 22.80
C GLY A 409 -5.18 2.81 22.71
N VAL A 410 -5.95 2.94 21.64
CA VAL A 410 -7.10 2.06 21.36
C VAL A 410 -6.69 0.61 21.15
N SER A 411 -5.53 0.36 20.56
CA SER A 411 -5.00 -1.01 20.37
C SER A 411 -4.74 -1.73 21.69
N TYR A 412 -4.42 -0.99 22.76
CA TYR A 412 -4.19 -1.53 24.11
C TYR A 412 -5.49 -1.75 24.89
N ASP A 413 -6.40 -0.78 24.86
CA ASP A 413 -7.70 -0.90 25.52
C ASP A 413 -8.82 -0.21 24.73
N PRO A 414 -9.51 -0.94 23.84
CA PRO A 414 -10.62 -0.40 23.08
C PRO A 414 -11.83 -0.04 23.93
N ASN A 415 -11.93 -0.61 25.16
CA ASN A 415 -13.08 -0.41 26.04
C ASN A 415 -13.23 1.03 26.54
N VAL A 416 -12.17 1.83 26.49
CA VAL A 416 -12.21 3.26 26.87
C VAL A 416 -13.30 4.03 26.12
N PHE A 417 -13.62 3.60 24.89
CA PHE A 417 -14.61 4.28 24.04
C PHE A 417 -15.98 3.59 23.97
N LYS A 418 -16.25 2.57 24.82
CA LYS A 418 -17.55 1.86 24.87
C LYS A 418 -18.77 2.76 25.17
N VAL A 419 -18.53 3.94 25.71
CA VAL A 419 -19.58 4.95 25.98
C VAL A 419 -20.13 5.56 24.69
N LEU A 420 -19.38 5.48 23.59
CA LEU A 420 -19.80 6.03 22.31
C LEU A 420 -20.93 5.21 21.66
N PRO A 421 -21.79 5.84 20.84
CA PRO A 421 -22.76 5.11 20.03
C PRO A 421 -22.10 4.01 19.22
N ALA A 422 -22.76 2.85 19.09
CA ALA A 422 -22.18 1.65 18.50
C ALA A 422 -21.46 1.89 17.16
N GLY A 423 -22.03 2.68 16.24
CA GLY A 423 -21.41 3.00 14.95
C GLY A 423 -20.09 3.78 15.08
N ILE A 424 -19.98 4.70 16.06
CA ILE A 424 -18.74 5.46 16.29
C ILE A 424 -17.73 4.58 17.03
N TYR A 425 -18.19 3.78 17.99
CA TYR A 425 -17.34 2.84 18.73
C TYR A 425 -16.61 1.88 17.77
N MET A 426 -17.34 1.26 16.83
CA MET A 426 -16.78 0.36 15.83
C MET A 426 -15.66 1.00 14.97
N LEU A 427 -15.80 2.30 14.67
CA LEU A 427 -14.75 3.04 13.92
C LEU A 427 -13.52 3.34 14.78
N VAL A 428 -13.74 3.70 16.04
CA VAL A 428 -12.66 4.12 16.94
C VAL A 428 -11.95 2.93 17.57
N GLU A 429 -12.59 1.77 17.71
CA GLU A 429 -11.96 0.57 18.25
C GLU A 429 -10.88 0.01 17.32
N ASN A 430 -10.93 0.33 16.01
CA ASN A 430 -9.87 -0.06 15.07
C ASN A 430 -8.71 0.94 15.11
N PRO A 431 -7.48 0.51 15.43
CA PRO A 431 -6.32 1.40 15.58
C PRO A 431 -6.00 2.23 14.32
N ILE A 432 -6.18 1.63 13.13
CA ILE A 432 -5.91 2.28 11.85
C ILE A 432 -6.93 3.38 11.60
N CYS A 433 -8.22 3.11 11.87
CA CYS A 433 -9.28 4.10 11.77
C CYS A 433 -9.08 5.23 12.78
N ALA A 434 -8.86 4.90 14.05
CA ALA A 434 -8.65 5.90 15.11
C ALA A 434 -7.47 6.83 14.78
N GLY A 435 -6.32 6.27 14.42
CA GLY A 435 -5.14 7.03 14.06
C GLY A 435 -5.31 7.83 12.77
N GLY A 436 -5.89 7.22 11.72
CA GLY A 436 -6.12 7.85 10.42
C GLY A 436 -7.11 9.02 10.50
N ILE A 437 -8.25 8.82 11.16
CA ILE A 437 -9.26 9.88 11.35
C ILE A 437 -8.67 11.01 12.19
N THR A 438 -7.93 10.69 13.25
CA THR A 438 -7.24 11.71 14.06
C THR A 438 -6.26 12.51 13.21
N ALA A 439 -5.47 11.85 12.35
CA ALA A 439 -4.54 12.53 11.46
C ALA A 439 -5.26 13.50 10.51
N ILE A 440 -6.39 13.10 9.94
CA ILE A 440 -7.21 13.95 9.08
C ILE A 440 -7.74 15.16 9.86
N ILE A 441 -8.37 14.95 11.03
CA ILE A 441 -8.93 16.00 11.85
C ILE A 441 -7.85 16.99 12.26
N MET A 442 -6.71 16.51 12.80
CA MET A 442 -5.60 17.36 13.22
C MET A 442 -5.00 18.13 12.04
N ASN A 443 -4.91 17.51 10.86
CA ASN A 443 -4.44 18.17 9.66
C ASN A 443 -5.37 19.31 9.20
N LEU A 444 -6.67 19.19 9.41
CA LEU A 444 -7.65 20.24 9.07
C LEU A 444 -7.69 21.35 10.12
N VAL A 445 -7.58 20.99 11.40
CA VAL A 445 -7.71 21.95 12.54
C VAL A 445 -6.44 22.75 12.75
N LEU A 446 -5.27 22.15 12.64
CA LEU A 446 -4.01 22.82 12.89
C LEU A 446 -3.65 23.82 11.77
N PRO A 447 -3.28 25.08 12.12
CA PRO A 447 -2.92 26.09 11.14
C PRO A 447 -1.69 25.68 10.33
N GLN A 448 -1.72 25.96 9.02
CA GLN A 448 -0.59 25.67 8.15
C GLN A 448 0.61 26.56 8.49
N SER A 449 1.82 26.00 8.47
CA SER A 449 3.07 26.74 8.65
C SER A 449 3.20 27.86 7.61
N ARG A 450 3.74 29.03 8.02
CA ARG A 450 3.97 30.16 7.12
C ARG A 450 4.84 29.81 5.91
N LYS A 451 5.85 28.93 6.10
CA LYS A 451 6.73 28.46 5.03
C LYS A 451 5.97 27.65 3.98
N ARG A 452 5.02 26.83 4.39
CA ARG A 452 4.20 26.02 3.49
C ARG A 452 3.16 26.85 2.75
N LYS A 453 2.61 27.88 3.39
CA LYS A 453 1.72 28.88 2.72
C LYS A 453 2.47 29.64 1.63
N ALA A 454 3.74 30.00 1.86
CA ALA A 454 4.58 30.65 0.85
C ALA A 454 4.86 29.69 -0.33
N ALA A 455 5.30 28.45 -0.06
CA ALA A 455 5.60 27.46 -1.11
C ALA A 455 4.36 27.07 -1.95
N VAL A 456 3.18 26.98 -1.33
CA VAL A 456 1.92 26.72 -2.06
C VAL A 456 1.55 27.92 -2.92
N ARG A 457 1.72 29.15 -2.41
CA ARG A 457 1.46 30.38 -3.16
C ARG A 457 2.41 30.55 -4.33
N ASP A 458 3.68 30.18 -4.16
CA ASP A 458 4.68 30.23 -5.22
C ASP A 458 4.42 29.16 -6.29
N ALA A 459 3.97 27.95 -5.90
CA ALA A 459 3.56 26.90 -6.83
C ALA A 459 2.28 27.28 -7.61
N GLU A 460 1.29 27.87 -6.96
CA GLU A 460 0.07 28.39 -7.61
C GLU A 460 0.41 29.56 -8.58
N ALA A 461 1.36 30.43 -8.22
CA ALA A 461 1.82 31.50 -9.08
C ALA A 461 2.54 30.97 -10.34
N VAL A 462 3.36 29.93 -10.22
CA VAL A 462 4.02 29.26 -11.35
C VAL A 462 3.00 28.56 -12.25
N GLU A 463 1.97 27.94 -11.69
CA GLU A 463 0.89 27.28 -12.45
C GLU A 463 0.08 28.33 -13.26
N VAL A 464 -0.18 29.51 -12.69
CA VAL A 464 -0.85 30.62 -13.38
C VAL A 464 0.01 31.18 -14.53
N ILE A 465 1.34 31.28 -14.34
CA ILE A 465 2.25 31.75 -15.39
C ILE A 465 2.31 30.72 -16.54
N GLN A 466 2.39 29.44 -16.26
CA GLN A 466 2.41 28.39 -17.29
C GLN A 466 1.08 28.28 -18.07
N LEU A 467 -0.04 28.65 -17.47
CA LEU A 467 -1.34 28.74 -18.14
C LEU A 467 -1.49 29.99 -18.99
N SER A 468 -0.81 31.07 -18.61
CA SER A 468 -0.78 32.35 -19.34
C SER A 468 0.01 32.28 -20.67
N ASP A 469 0.99 31.38 -20.77
CA ASP A 469 1.80 31.18 -21.97
C ASP A 469 1.12 30.30 -23.07
N LYS A 470 -0.13 29.88 -22.86
CA LYS A 470 -0.91 29.18 -23.89
C LYS A 470 -1.80 30.18 -24.63
N PRO A 471 -1.63 30.37 -25.96
CA PRO A 471 -2.26 31.45 -26.70
C PRO A 471 -3.78 31.39 -26.87
N ASP A 472 -4.46 30.32 -26.38
CA ASP A 472 -5.89 30.08 -26.67
C ASP A 472 -6.83 30.11 -25.47
N VAL A 473 -6.39 30.67 -24.30
CA VAL A 473 -7.26 30.72 -23.11
C VAL A 473 -7.49 32.16 -22.66
N ILE A 474 -8.63 32.73 -23.01
CA ILE A 474 -9.08 34.03 -22.51
C ILE A 474 -9.56 33.86 -21.06
N PHE A 475 -8.77 34.30 -20.10
CA PHE A 475 -9.19 34.39 -18.71
C PHE A 475 -9.82 35.74 -18.40
N THR A 476 -11.11 35.76 -18.07
CA THR A 476 -11.71 36.85 -17.35
C THR A 476 -11.36 36.75 -15.87
N ALA A 477 -10.27 37.38 -15.47
CA ALA A 477 -9.88 37.48 -14.06
C ALA A 477 -10.78 38.52 -13.40
N ARG A 478 -11.70 38.09 -12.56
CA ARG A 478 -12.38 38.94 -11.58
C ARG A 478 -11.44 39.18 -10.40
N SER A 479 -10.67 40.26 -10.41
CA SER A 479 -9.89 40.69 -9.25
C SER A 479 -10.82 41.32 -8.23
N ALA A 480 -10.95 40.72 -7.05
CA ALA A 480 -11.53 41.37 -5.90
C ALA A 480 -10.49 42.29 -5.24
N GLY A 481 -10.69 43.58 -5.35
CA GLY A 481 -10.21 44.58 -4.41
C GLY A 481 -8.80 45.11 -4.58
N GLN A 482 -8.59 46.00 -5.53
CA GLN A 482 -7.67 47.14 -5.36
C GLN A 482 -8.23 48.41 -6.05
N PRO A 483 -8.14 49.61 -5.45
CA PRO A 483 -8.68 50.83 -6.04
C PRO A 483 -7.76 51.38 -7.13
N LEU A 484 -8.41 51.89 -8.17
CA LEU A 484 -7.79 52.61 -9.28
C LEU A 484 -6.96 53.79 -8.78
N ALA A 485 -5.67 53.79 -9.06
CA ALA A 485 -4.82 54.97 -9.02
C ALA A 485 -4.60 55.52 -10.44
N SER A 486 -4.76 56.79 -10.57
CA SER A 486 -4.85 57.61 -11.78
C SER A 486 -3.56 57.63 -12.64
N LYS A 487 -3.80 57.89 -13.92
CA LYS A 487 -2.80 58.25 -14.94
C LYS A 487 -1.85 59.37 -14.50
N GLY A 488 -0.56 59.17 -14.77
CA GLY A 488 0.45 60.23 -14.77
C GLY A 488 1.61 59.85 -15.67
N GLU A 489 1.85 60.69 -16.65
CA GLU A 489 2.86 60.64 -17.71
C GLU A 489 4.29 60.60 -17.18
N GLY A 490 5.22 60.02 -17.97
CA GLY A 490 6.64 60.33 -17.91
C GLY A 490 7.57 59.16 -17.94
N SER A 491 8.04 58.80 -19.15
CA SER A 491 9.23 57.97 -19.31
C SER A 491 10.51 58.79 -19.00
N PRO A 492 11.57 58.18 -18.48
CA PRO A 492 12.89 58.42 -19.05
C PRO A 492 13.68 57.12 -19.37
N GLU A 493 14.58 57.28 -20.34
CA GLU A 493 15.47 56.34 -21.00
C GLU A 493 16.44 55.59 -20.08
N PRO A 494 17.05 54.49 -20.58
CA PRO A 494 17.98 53.65 -19.83
C PRO A 494 19.44 54.16 -19.92
N VAL A 495 20.16 54.11 -18.78
CA VAL A 495 21.62 54.30 -18.72
C VAL A 495 22.30 52.95 -18.62
N PRO A 496 23.37 52.69 -19.40
CA PRO A 496 24.06 51.40 -19.41
C PRO A 496 25.21 51.29 -18.41
N GLY A 497 25.39 50.13 -17.82
CA GLY A 497 26.64 49.63 -17.28
C GLY A 497 26.82 49.64 -15.78
N GLN A 498 26.65 48.47 -15.20
CA GLN A 498 27.63 47.91 -14.24
C GLN A 498 27.25 46.46 -13.90
N ALA A 499 28.12 45.54 -14.29
CA ALA A 499 28.08 44.14 -13.86
C ALA A 499 28.57 44.03 -12.42
N VAL A 500 27.77 43.36 -11.56
CA VAL A 500 28.23 42.88 -10.25
C VAL A 500 28.05 41.38 -10.20
N ALA A 501 29.18 40.67 -10.11
CA ALA A 501 29.26 39.23 -9.95
C ALA A 501 28.80 38.82 -8.52
N PRO A 502 28.16 37.67 -8.35
CA PRO A 502 27.88 37.13 -7.02
C PRO A 502 29.09 36.40 -6.46
N GLN A 503 29.49 36.77 -5.26
CA GLN A 503 30.46 36.02 -4.44
C GLN A 503 29.80 34.76 -3.88
N VAL A 504 30.50 33.63 -4.03
CA VAL A 504 30.19 32.35 -3.40
C VAL A 504 30.97 32.34 -2.08
N GLU A 505 30.27 32.31 -0.95
CA GLU A 505 30.87 31.93 0.32
C GLU A 505 30.50 30.48 0.64
N ARG A 506 31.57 29.65 0.84
CA ARG A 506 31.51 28.31 1.38
C ARG A 506 31.53 28.38 2.90
N ILE A 507 30.57 27.77 3.53
CA ILE A 507 30.75 27.03 4.80
C ILE A 507 29.89 25.77 4.73
#